data_64636f8840c51f2853756e95bf0d2a2f
#
_entry.id   64636f8840c51f2853756e95bf0d2a2f
#
_cell.length_a   1.000
_cell.length_b   1.000
_cell.length_c   1.000
_cell.angle_alpha   90.00
_cell.angle_beta   90.00
_cell.angle_gamma   90.00
#
_symmetry.space_group_name_H-M   'P 1'
#
loop_
_entity.id
_entity.type
_entity.pdbx_description
1 polymer ?
#
loop_
_entity_poly.entity_id
_entity_poly.type
_entity_poly.pdbx_seq_one_letter_code
_entity_poly.pdbx_strand_id
1 'polypeptide(L)'
;MINIKYCKICLYPETKPDLKFNDAGVCSACIAYKQRVKIDWKKREKDFIKLARLYKSKSNYDCVIPVSGGKDSTYQVLKANEYGLKPLCVNSTTCDLTPLGRRNLDNIKKLGFDLIEYSPNLKVRKKLNAIGLKVVGDISWPEHIGMFTICLLYTSDAADDVHR
;
A
#
# COMPACT_ATOMS: atom_id res chain seq x y z
N MET A 1 -35.62 16.88 -12.04
CA MET A 1 -34.85 15.60 -12.09
C MET A 1 -33.41 15.93 -12.40
N ILE A 2 -32.47 15.47 -11.59
CA ILE A 2 -31.02 15.67 -11.84
C ILE A 2 -30.65 14.74 -12.99
N ASN A 3 -30.22 15.29 -14.11
CA ASN A 3 -29.82 14.53 -15.28
C ASN A 3 -28.33 14.13 -15.08
N ILE A 4 -28.07 12.93 -14.59
CA ILE A 4 -26.72 12.42 -14.33
C ILE A 4 -26.16 11.84 -15.63
N LYS A 5 -24.97 12.28 -16.03
CA LYS A 5 -24.24 11.72 -17.17
C LYS A 5 -23.50 10.47 -16.76
N TYR A 6 -23.50 9.48 -17.65
CA TYR A 6 -22.80 8.21 -17.48
C TYR A 6 -21.75 8.02 -18.56
N CYS A 7 -20.64 7.36 -18.21
CA CYS A 7 -19.62 7.00 -19.19
C CYS A 7 -20.19 6.04 -20.23
N LYS A 8 -19.99 6.34 -21.51
CA LYS A 8 -20.48 5.50 -22.62
C LYS A 8 -19.81 4.12 -22.71
N ILE A 9 -18.71 3.89 -21.97
CA ILE A 9 -17.98 2.60 -21.98
C ILE A 9 -18.25 1.80 -20.70
N CYS A 10 -18.04 2.37 -19.52
CA CYS A 10 -18.12 1.65 -18.25
C CYS A 10 -19.32 2.01 -17.38
N LEU A 11 -20.19 2.92 -17.86
CA LEU A 11 -21.41 3.37 -17.18
C LEU A 11 -21.18 4.02 -15.81
N TYR A 12 -19.94 4.42 -15.47
CA TYR A 12 -19.68 5.19 -14.25
C TYR A 12 -20.39 6.55 -14.33
N PRO A 13 -21.07 7.00 -13.25
CA PRO A 13 -21.74 8.28 -13.19
C PRO A 13 -20.73 9.43 -13.00
N GLU A 14 -21.06 10.62 -13.49
CA GLU A 14 -20.26 11.83 -13.28
C GLU A 14 -20.17 12.28 -11.82
N THR A 15 -21.02 11.76 -10.97
CA THR A 15 -21.02 12.03 -9.52
C THR A 15 -19.84 11.38 -8.78
N LYS A 16 -19.10 10.47 -9.44
CA LYS A 16 -17.90 9.90 -8.85
C LYS A 16 -16.82 10.99 -8.72
N PRO A 17 -16.26 11.24 -7.52
CA PRO A 17 -15.22 12.23 -7.32
C PRO A 17 -14.06 12.04 -8.30
N ASP A 18 -13.51 13.16 -8.79
CA ASP A 18 -12.35 13.23 -9.70
C ASP A 18 -12.53 12.54 -11.06
N LEU A 19 -13.72 12.05 -11.39
CA LEU A 19 -13.99 11.45 -12.69
C LEU A 19 -14.31 12.55 -13.72
N LYS A 20 -13.45 12.68 -14.72
CA LYS A 20 -13.63 13.64 -15.82
C LYS A 20 -14.10 12.91 -17.07
N PHE A 21 -14.93 13.59 -17.88
CA PHE A 21 -15.42 13.09 -19.15
C PHE A 21 -14.82 13.91 -20.29
N ASN A 22 -14.45 13.26 -21.39
CA ASN A 22 -14.11 13.95 -22.63
C ASN A 22 -15.38 14.27 -23.45
N ASP A 23 -15.21 14.99 -24.55
CA ASP A 23 -16.31 15.41 -25.45
C ASP A 23 -17.07 14.22 -26.05
N ALA A 24 -16.41 13.07 -26.19
CA ALA A 24 -17.05 11.83 -26.64
C ALA A 24 -17.86 11.12 -25.55
N GLY A 25 -17.93 11.66 -24.32
CA GLY A 25 -18.63 11.08 -23.18
C GLY A 25 -17.94 9.86 -22.57
N VAL A 26 -16.61 9.75 -22.74
CA VAL A 26 -15.79 8.68 -22.16
C VAL A 26 -15.05 9.19 -20.94
N CYS A 27 -15.11 8.46 -19.82
CA CYS A 27 -14.49 8.88 -18.58
C CYS A 27 -12.96 8.70 -18.58
N SER A 28 -12.29 9.51 -17.75
CA SER A 28 -10.82 9.48 -17.57
C SER A 28 -10.29 8.09 -17.17
N ALA A 29 -11.05 7.31 -16.41
CA ALA A 29 -10.66 5.95 -16.05
C ALA A 29 -10.60 5.01 -17.27
N CYS A 30 -11.58 5.08 -18.18
CA CYS A 30 -11.55 4.31 -19.43
C CYS A 30 -10.42 4.75 -20.37
N ILE A 31 -10.12 6.05 -20.41
CA ILE A 31 -9.02 6.60 -21.18
C ILE A 31 -7.68 6.06 -20.64
N ALA A 32 -7.48 6.16 -19.33
CA ALA A 32 -6.29 5.62 -18.66
C ALA A 32 -6.16 4.10 -18.85
N TYR A 33 -7.25 3.36 -18.78
CA TYR A 33 -7.24 1.91 -19.03
C TYR A 33 -6.74 1.58 -20.44
N LYS A 34 -7.24 2.28 -21.47
CA LYS A 34 -6.77 2.10 -22.84
C LYS A 34 -5.28 2.41 -23.02
N GLN A 35 -4.75 3.35 -22.26
CA GLN A 35 -3.32 3.69 -22.31
C GLN A 35 -2.43 2.59 -21.72
N ARG A 36 -2.95 1.72 -20.84
CA ARG A 36 -2.17 0.61 -20.24
C ARG A 36 -1.62 -0.37 -21.28
N VAL A 37 -2.31 -0.54 -22.41
CA VAL A 37 -1.84 -1.41 -23.52
C VAL A 37 -0.54 -0.89 -24.14
N LYS A 38 -0.27 0.42 -24.04
CA LYS A 38 0.95 1.05 -24.55
C LYS A 38 2.16 0.95 -23.63
N ILE A 39 1.97 0.41 -22.42
CA ILE A 39 3.03 0.28 -21.43
C ILE A 39 3.87 -0.95 -21.77
N ASP A 40 5.16 -0.74 -22.00
CA ASP A 40 6.13 -1.83 -22.12
C ASP A 40 6.44 -2.40 -20.72
N TRP A 41 5.66 -3.39 -20.33
CA TRP A 41 5.80 -4.05 -19.03
C TRP A 41 7.13 -4.79 -18.88
N LYS A 42 7.68 -5.34 -19.98
CA LYS A 42 9.00 -6.01 -19.97
C LYS A 42 10.12 -5.03 -19.70
N LYS A 43 10.03 -3.83 -20.28
CA LYS A 43 10.98 -2.75 -19.98
C LYS A 43 10.86 -2.33 -18.51
N ARG A 44 9.63 -2.13 -18.00
CA ARG A 44 9.39 -1.76 -16.60
C ARG A 44 9.94 -2.79 -15.63
N GLU A 45 9.77 -4.07 -15.91
CA GLU A 45 10.35 -5.14 -15.10
C GLU A 45 11.89 -5.07 -15.10
N LYS A 46 12.52 -4.90 -16.25
CA LYS A 46 13.97 -4.70 -16.33
C LYS A 46 14.45 -3.48 -15.56
N ASP A 47 13.72 -2.38 -15.64
CA ASP A 47 14.04 -1.14 -14.92
C ASP A 47 13.90 -1.36 -13.39
N PHE A 48 12.87 -2.08 -12.96
CA PHE A 48 12.69 -2.46 -11.55
C PHE A 48 13.84 -3.35 -11.05
N ILE A 49 14.22 -4.38 -11.82
CA ILE A 49 15.34 -5.26 -11.46
C ILE A 49 16.65 -4.47 -11.35
N LYS A 50 16.89 -3.52 -12.26
CA LYS A 50 18.04 -2.63 -12.21
C LYS A 50 18.05 -1.81 -10.92
N LEU A 51 16.91 -1.18 -10.58
CA LEU A 51 16.75 -0.40 -9.37
C LEU A 51 16.98 -1.27 -8.12
N ALA A 52 16.34 -2.43 -8.07
CA ALA A 52 16.49 -3.38 -6.97
C ALA A 52 17.95 -3.79 -6.74
N ARG A 53 18.70 -4.04 -7.81
CA ARG A 53 20.13 -4.36 -7.73
C ARG A 53 20.98 -3.20 -7.24
N LEU A 54 20.65 -1.97 -7.66
CA LEU A 54 21.37 -0.75 -7.26
C LEU A 54 21.26 -0.50 -5.76
N TYR A 55 20.07 -0.74 -5.20
CA TYR A 55 19.77 -0.52 -3.78
C TYR A 55 19.81 -1.79 -2.95
N LYS A 56 20.31 -2.91 -3.51
CA LYS A 56 20.48 -4.14 -2.74
C LYS A 56 21.43 -3.89 -1.58
N SER A 57 20.91 -4.05 -0.39
CA SER A 57 21.65 -3.76 0.84
C SER A 57 22.71 -4.81 1.13
N LYS A 58 23.78 -4.40 1.84
CA LYS A 58 24.70 -5.30 2.52
C LYS A 58 24.13 -5.78 3.86
N SER A 59 23.02 -5.21 4.31
CA SER A 59 22.31 -5.59 5.54
C SER A 59 21.47 -6.85 5.33
N ASN A 60 20.74 -7.25 6.39
CA ASN A 60 19.91 -8.44 6.36
C ASN A 60 18.68 -8.28 5.43
N TYR A 61 18.24 -7.06 5.14
CA TYR A 61 17.05 -6.76 4.35
C TYR A 61 17.36 -5.78 3.23
N ASP A 62 16.75 -6.00 2.07
CA ASP A 62 16.90 -5.15 0.88
C ASP A 62 15.76 -4.12 0.75
N CYS A 63 14.62 -4.38 1.37
CA CYS A 63 13.45 -3.49 1.33
C CYS A 63 12.52 -3.76 2.51
N VAL A 64 11.65 -2.77 2.80
CA VAL A 64 10.55 -2.90 3.75
C VAL A 64 9.24 -2.97 2.98
N ILE A 65 8.39 -3.93 3.33
CA ILE A 65 7.06 -4.09 2.72
C ILE A 65 6.00 -4.00 3.81
N PRO A 66 5.11 -2.98 3.75
CA PRO A 66 3.97 -2.92 4.64
C PRO A 66 2.99 -4.04 4.31
N VAL A 67 2.59 -4.80 5.33
CA VAL A 67 1.72 -5.96 5.16
C VAL A 67 0.50 -5.89 6.07
N SER A 68 -0.64 -6.24 5.52
CA SER A 68 -1.90 -6.42 6.27
C SER A 68 -2.36 -7.88 6.32
N GLY A 69 -1.61 -8.79 5.67
CA GLY A 69 -2.05 -10.15 5.41
C GLY A 69 -3.07 -10.27 4.27
N GLY A 70 -3.44 -9.16 3.62
CA GLY A 70 -4.30 -9.16 2.45
C GLY A 70 -3.57 -9.66 1.19
N LYS A 71 -4.34 -9.96 0.14
CA LYS A 71 -3.83 -10.54 -1.12
C LYS A 71 -2.73 -9.70 -1.78
N ASP A 72 -2.89 -8.38 -1.77
CA ASP A 72 -1.99 -7.47 -2.48
C ASP A 72 -0.63 -7.37 -1.78
N SER A 73 -0.61 -7.24 -0.45
CA SER A 73 0.63 -7.21 0.32
C SER A 73 1.36 -8.56 0.30
N THR A 74 0.63 -9.66 0.40
CA THR A 74 1.21 -11.01 0.27
C THR A 74 1.83 -11.21 -1.12
N TYR A 75 1.13 -10.77 -2.17
CA TYR A 75 1.65 -10.82 -3.54
C TYR A 75 2.95 -10.00 -3.68
N GLN A 76 3.00 -8.79 -3.11
CA GLN A 76 4.20 -7.95 -3.13
C GLN A 76 5.40 -8.64 -2.46
N VAL A 77 5.19 -9.27 -1.30
CA VAL A 77 6.24 -10.02 -0.58
C VAL A 77 6.78 -11.16 -1.45
N LEU A 78 5.88 -11.97 -2.02
CA LEU A 78 6.27 -13.09 -2.88
C LEU A 78 7.01 -12.62 -4.12
N LYS A 79 6.55 -11.53 -4.77
CA LYS A 79 7.21 -10.96 -5.93
C LYS A 79 8.58 -10.37 -5.60
N ALA A 80 8.73 -9.68 -4.48
CA ALA A 80 10.03 -9.19 -4.03
C ALA A 80 11.02 -10.36 -3.87
N ASN A 81 10.57 -11.45 -3.26
CA ASN A 81 11.39 -12.64 -3.09
C ASN A 81 11.74 -13.32 -4.43
N GLU A 82 10.80 -13.42 -5.38
CA GLU A 82 11.07 -13.92 -6.74
C GLU A 82 12.15 -13.11 -7.46
N TYR A 83 12.22 -11.80 -7.22
CA TYR A 83 13.29 -10.93 -7.74
C TYR A 83 14.60 -11.00 -6.93
N GLY A 84 14.69 -11.90 -5.96
CA GLY A 84 15.87 -12.12 -5.14
C GLY A 84 16.13 -11.03 -4.10
N LEU A 85 15.08 -10.27 -3.72
CA LEU A 85 15.12 -9.33 -2.63
C LEU A 85 14.74 -10.02 -1.31
N LYS A 86 15.33 -9.54 -0.22
CA LYS A 86 15.01 -9.97 1.15
C LYS A 86 14.13 -8.92 1.82
N PRO A 87 12.81 -9.06 1.79
CA PRO A 87 11.91 -8.08 2.40
C PRO A 87 11.83 -8.23 3.91
N LEU A 88 11.84 -7.12 4.64
CA LEU A 88 11.33 -7.04 6.00
C LEU A 88 9.84 -6.67 5.92
N CYS A 89 8.99 -7.55 6.40
CA CYS A 89 7.55 -7.29 6.46
C CYS A 89 7.22 -6.49 7.72
N VAL A 90 6.43 -5.42 7.59
CA VAL A 90 6.03 -4.58 8.72
C VAL A 90 4.51 -4.43 8.72
N ASN A 91 3.89 -4.73 9.85
CA ASN A 91 2.47 -4.53 10.07
C ASN A 91 2.23 -3.45 11.14
N SER A 92 1.44 -2.44 10.79
CA SER A 92 0.85 -1.54 11.80
C SER A 92 -0.51 -2.12 12.18
N THR A 93 -0.60 -2.71 13.37
CA THR A 93 -1.81 -3.39 13.81
C THR A 93 -2.96 -2.40 13.94
N THR A 94 -4.02 -2.64 13.22
CA THR A 94 -5.30 -1.97 13.41
C THR A 94 -6.01 -2.56 14.64
N CYS A 95 -7.14 -2.01 15.07
CA CYS A 95 -7.74 -2.32 16.37
C CYS A 95 -7.89 -3.83 16.62
N ASP A 96 -8.92 -4.47 16.10
CA ASP A 96 -9.16 -5.88 16.35
C ASP A 96 -9.07 -6.68 15.06
N LEU A 97 -8.01 -7.49 14.94
CA LEU A 97 -7.91 -8.42 13.83
C LEU A 97 -8.94 -9.54 14.00
N THR A 98 -9.69 -9.80 12.95
CA THR A 98 -10.50 -11.02 12.90
C THR A 98 -9.59 -12.25 12.95
N PRO A 99 -10.10 -13.43 13.40
CA PRO A 99 -9.32 -14.67 13.36
C PRO A 99 -8.74 -14.99 11.97
N LEU A 100 -9.46 -14.62 10.91
CA LEU A 100 -8.96 -14.76 9.53
C LEU A 100 -7.81 -13.79 9.26
N GLY A 101 -7.93 -12.52 9.66
CA GLY A 101 -6.87 -11.53 9.51
C GLY A 101 -5.59 -11.96 10.24
N ARG A 102 -5.72 -12.50 11.45
CA ARG A 102 -4.59 -13.05 12.21
C ARG A 102 -3.92 -14.20 11.47
N ARG A 103 -4.69 -15.17 10.99
CA ARG A 103 -4.16 -16.30 10.20
C ARG A 103 -3.43 -15.82 8.94
N ASN A 104 -3.95 -14.79 8.27
CA ASN A 104 -3.31 -14.25 7.07
C ASN A 104 -1.95 -13.61 7.37
N LEU A 105 -1.81 -12.88 8.47
CA LEU A 105 -0.50 -12.36 8.91
C LEU A 105 0.45 -13.49 9.31
N ASP A 106 -0.04 -14.49 10.02
CA ASP A 106 0.77 -15.64 10.42
C ASP A 106 1.24 -16.47 9.21
N ASN A 107 0.50 -16.45 8.11
CA ASN A 107 0.94 -17.09 6.86
C ASN A 107 2.20 -16.44 6.29
N ILE A 108 2.41 -15.12 6.46
CA ILE A 108 3.63 -14.45 6.03
C ILE A 108 4.85 -15.05 6.77
N LYS A 109 4.71 -15.25 8.08
CA LYS A 109 5.76 -15.92 8.88
C LYS A 109 5.98 -17.38 8.45
N LYS A 110 4.91 -18.12 8.17
CA LYS A 110 5.00 -19.51 7.67
C LYS A 110 5.65 -19.62 6.30
N LEU A 111 5.58 -18.56 5.48
CA LEU A 111 6.30 -18.48 4.21
C LEU A 111 7.80 -18.17 4.38
N GLY A 112 8.27 -17.99 5.63
CA GLY A 112 9.67 -17.77 5.95
C GLY A 112 10.12 -16.31 5.94
N PHE A 113 9.17 -15.36 5.98
CA PHE A 113 9.50 -13.92 6.02
C PHE A 113 9.46 -13.39 7.45
N ASP A 114 10.42 -12.53 7.76
CA ASP A 114 10.42 -11.80 9.02
C ASP A 114 9.31 -10.76 9.06
N LEU A 115 8.56 -10.71 10.16
CA LEU A 115 7.43 -9.84 10.35
C LEU A 115 7.54 -9.07 11.67
N ILE A 116 7.58 -7.74 11.57
CA ILE A 116 7.43 -6.84 12.71
C ILE A 116 5.98 -6.40 12.80
N GLU A 117 5.40 -6.54 13.99
CA GLU A 117 4.04 -6.08 14.29
C GLU A 117 4.11 -4.94 15.28
N TYR A 118 3.69 -3.75 14.86
CA TYR A 118 3.61 -2.56 15.71
C TYR A 118 2.16 -2.30 16.13
N SER A 119 1.95 -2.22 17.43
CA SER A 119 0.63 -1.89 18.01
C SER A 119 0.66 -0.49 18.62
N PRO A 120 -0.03 0.48 18.03
CA PRO A 120 -0.09 1.83 18.59
C PRO A 120 -0.92 1.86 19.89
N ASN A 121 -0.67 2.86 20.73
CA ASN A 121 -1.48 3.10 21.92
C ASN A 121 -2.94 3.35 21.54
N LEU A 122 -3.84 2.48 21.99
CA LEU A 122 -5.26 2.51 21.63
C LEU A 122 -5.98 3.81 22.04
N LYS A 123 -5.62 4.41 23.19
CA LYS A 123 -6.24 5.67 23.64
C LYS A 123 -5.85 6.82 22.71
N VAL A 124 -4.58 6.90 22.33
CA VAL A 124 -4.08 7.92 21.38
C VAL A 124 -4.74 7.70 20.03
N ARG A 125 -4.78 6.47 19.56
CA ARG A 125 -5.38 6.13 18.29
C ARG A 125 -6.87 6.50 18.21
N LYS A 126 -7.68 6.15 19.21
CA LYS A 126 -9.10 6.56 19.27
C LYS A 126 -9.27 8.06 19.17
N LYS A 127 -8.42 8.84 19.85
CA LYS A 127 -8.43 10.31 19.74
C LYS A 127 -8.11 10.77 18.32
N LEU A 128 -7.06 10.21 17.71
CA LEU A 128 -6.67 10.56 16.35
C LEU A 128 -7.74 10.19 15.32
N ASN A 129 -8.41 9.04 15.46
CA ASN A 129 -9.52 8.64 14.60
C ASN A 129 -10.68 9.66 14.69
N ALA A 130 -11.03 10.10 15.90
CA ALA A 130 -12.06 11.12 16.08
C ALA A 130 -11.65 12.48 15.48
N ILE A 131 -10.38 12.88 15.59
CA ILE A 131 -9.85 14.10 14.95
C ILE A 131 -9.84 13.93 13.43
N GLY A 132 -9.34 12.81 12.91
CA GLY A 132 -9.33 12.52 11.48
C GLY A 132 -10.71 12.63 10.86
N LEU A 133 -11.73 12.03 11.51
CA LEU A 133 -13.11 12.16 11.04
C LEU A 133 -13.59 13.62 11.03
N LYS A 134 -13.29 14.40 12.07
CA LYS A 134 -13.76 15.79 12.19
C LYS A 134 -13.04 16.75 11.24
N VAL A 135 -11.73 16.57 11.03
CA VAL A 135 -10.89 17.52 10.30
C VAL A 135 -10.75 17.16 8.84
N VAL A 136 -10.59 15.87 8.55
CA VAL A 136 -10.30 15.35 7.19
C VAL A 136 -11.49 14.60 6.59
N GLY A 137 -12.49 14.24 7.40
CA GLY A 137 -13.62 13.42 6.97
C GLY A 137 -13.27 11.94 6.80
N ASP A 138 -12.11 11.51 7.29
CA ASP A 138 -11.62 10.13 7.19
C ASP A 138 -11.20 9.58 8.55
N ILE A 139 -11.95 8.61 9.04
CA ILE A 139 -11.68 7.94 10.32
C ILE A 139 -10.42 7.05 10.24
N SER A 140 -10.06 6.57 9.06
CA SER A 140 -8.93 5.66 8.84
C SER A 140 -7.60 6.37 8.57
N TRP A 141 -7.62 7.71 8.44
CA TRP A 141 -6.42 8.51 8.19
C TRP A 141 -5.25 8.21 9.14
N PRO A 142 -5.46 8.10 10.48
CA PRO A 142 -4.35 7.80 11.41
C PRO A 142 -3.75 6.41 11.21
N GLU A 143 -4.52 5.48 10.68
CA GLU A 143 -4.05 4.12 10.37
C GLU A 143 -3.07 4.12 9.22
N HIS A 144 -3.39 4.85 8.15
CA HIS A 144 -2.52 5.01 7.02
C HIS A 144 -1.22 5.73 7.41
N ILE A 145 -1.31 6.82 8.17
CA ILE A 145 -0.11 7.55 8.65
C ILE A 145 0.74 6.66 9.55
N GLY A 146 0.13 5.91 10.47
CA GLY A 146 0.84 4.97 11.34
C GLY A 146 1.63 3.91 10.54
N MET A 147 1.03 3.39 9.47
CA MET A 147 1.69 2.43 8.59
C MET A 147 2.91 3.05 7.87
N PHE A 148 2.77 4.25 7.31
CA PHE A 148 3.89 4.94 6.67
C PHE A 148 4.99 5.27 7.68
N THR A 149 4.63 5.78 8.86
CA THR A 149 5.61 6.16 9.89
C THR A 149 6.44 4.98 10.33
N ILE A 150 5.81 3.84 10.63
CA ILE A 150 6.56 2.66 11.08
C ILE A 150 7.47 2.09 9.98
N CYS A 151 7.03 2.10 8.72
CA CYS A 151 7.89 1.70 7.61
C CYS A 151 9.12 2.61 7.48
N LEU A 152 8.92 3.94 7.60
CA LEU A 152 10.02 4.90 7.53
C LEU A 152 11.04 4.72 8.66
N LEU A 153 10.62 4.35 9.86
CA LEU A 153 11.54 4.05 10.98
C LEU A 153 12.50 2.89 10.66
N TYR A 154 12.10 1.96 9.80
CA TYR A 154 12.94 0.84 9.39
C TYR A 154 13.66 1.05 8.05
N THR A 155 13.41 2.16 7.36
CA THR A 155 14.05 2.47 6.07
C THR A 155 15.03 3.64 6.13
N SER A 156 14.95 4.47 7.17
CA SER A 156 15.78 5.65 7.32
C SER A 156 17.02 5.36 8.17
N ASP A 157 18.08 6.17 7.98
CA ASP A 157 19.30 6.18 8.80
C ASP A 157 19.04 6.46 10.30
N ALA A 158 17.79 6.79 10.66
CA ALA A 158 17.37 6.94 12.06
C ALA A 158 17.59 5.66 12.89
N ALA A 159 17.68 4.48 12.25
CA ALA A 159 18.08 3.25 12.92
C ALA A 159 19.59 3.23 13.23
N ASP A 160 20.41 3.94 12.46
CA ASP A 160 21.87 4.03 12.68
C ASP A 160 22.22 5.05 13.76
N ASP A 161 21.38 6.07 13.99
CA ASP A 161 21.59 7.09 15.04
C ASP A 161 21.26 6.58 16.45
N VAL A 162 20.56 5.47 16.59
CA VAL A 162 20.27 4.87 17.91
C VAL A 162 21.47 4.04 18.44
N HIS A 163 22.47 3.80 17.61
CA HIS A 163 23.66 3.03 17.96
C HIS A 163 24.96 3.86 18.03
N ARG A 164 24.83 5.19 18.07
CA ARG A 164 25.96 6.10 18.33
C ARG A 164 25.93 6.68 19.72
#